data_f3e3c19a6ec931678a9972c631ac70d6
#
_entry.id   f3e3c19a6ec931678a9972c631ac70d6
#
_cell.length_a   1.000
_cell.length_b   1.000
_cell.length_c   1.000
_cell.angle_alpha   90.00
_cell.angle_beta   90.00
_cell.angle_gamma   90.00
#
_symmetry.space_group_name_H-M   'P 1'
#
loop_
_entity.id
_entity.type
_entity.pdbx_description
1 polymer ?
#
loop_
_entity_poly.entity_id
_entity_poly.type
_entity_poly.pdbx_seq_one_letter_code
_entity_poly.pdbx_strand_id
1 'polypeptide(L)'
;YIKDNGSGNIFVRGGTQTFQNAAGSKTMMTLNAANSVDLSFNNNTKFQTTNTGVSVTGNVVGTGNISGSSVSSSGDILADGDVVAYNSSDERLKDNIEVIKGSLDKIGEIRGVEFDWNEKSPGWARERGHDVGVVAQEVQKVIPEIVVERKNGYLGVDYKRIVPLLIESVKDLKKQVENLNEEVKELKNK
;
A
#
# COMPACT_ATOMS: atom_id res chain seq x y z
N TYR A 1 -48.12 -12.06 -4.98
CA TYR A 1 -48.21 -11.45 -3.65
C TYR A 1 -48.08 -12.55 -2.63
N ILE A 2 -46.99 -12.50 -1.86
CA ILE A 2 -46.70 -13.48 -0.81
C ILE A 2 -47.01 -12.79 0.52
N LYS A 3 -47.85 -13.35 1.36
CA LYS A 3 -48.26 -12.83 2.65
C LYS A 3 -48.02 -13.89 3.72
N ASP A 4 -47.32 -13.58 4.78
CA ASP A 4 -47.37 -14.33 6.02
C ASP A 4 -48.51 -13.81 6.88
N ASN A 5 -49.38 -14.72 7.35
CA ASN A 5 -50.50 -14.40 8.23
C ASN A 5 -50.23 -14.74 9.68
N GLY A 6 -49.01 -15.04 10.05
CA GLY A 6 -48.60 -15.43 11.40
C GLY A 6 -47.25 -14.87 11.79
N SER A 7 -46.69 -15.32 12.92
CA SER A 7 -45.38 -14.97 13.44
C SER A 7 -44.26 -15.90 12.94
N GLY A 8 -44.45 -16.55 11.80
CA GLY A 8 -43.52 -17.55 11.26
C GLY A 8 -42.64 -17.00 10.13
N ASN A 9 -41.74 -17.84 9.65
CA ASN A 9 -40.85 -17.54 8.50
C ASN A 9 -41.54 -17.91 7.19
N ILE A 10 -41.33 -17.10 6.14
CA ILE A 10 -41.69 -17.49 4.77
C ILE A 10 -40.52 -18.27 4.18
N PHE A 11 -40.75 -19.54 3.87
CA PHE A 11 -39.76 -20.38 3.20
C PHE A 11 -40.08 -20.48 1.70
N VAL A 12 -39.15 -20.00 0.88
CA VAL A 12 -39.16 -20.25 -0.57
C VAL A 12 -38.13 -21.34 -0.85
N ARG A 13 -38.59 -22.54 -1.25
CA ARG A 13 -37.72 -23.68 -1.54
C ARG A 13 -37.80 -24.03 -3.02
N GLY A 14 -36.69 -24.44 -3.60
CA GLY A 14 -36.63 -24.86 -5.00
C GLY A 14 -35.18 -24.81 -5.49
N GLY A 15 -35.01 -24.86 -6.79
CA GLY A 15 -33.72 -24.62 -7.42
C GLY A 15 -33.34 -23.15 -7.38
N THR A 16 -32.76 -22.61 -8.45
CA THR A 16 -32.44 -21.20 -8.58
C THR A 16 -33.72 -20.34 -8.60
N GLN A 17 -33.75 -19.30 -7.77
CA GLN A 17 -34.82 -18.29 -7.80
C GLN A 17 -34.29 -17.02 -8.43
N THR A 18 -35.04 -16.41 -9.36
CA THR A 18 -34.66 -15.23 -10.09
C THR A 18 -35.72 -14.13 -9.92
N PHE A 19 -35.30 -12.95 -9.54
CA PHE A 19 -36.10 -11.75 -9.47
C PHE A 19 -35.79 -10.86 -10.68
N GLN A 20 -36.83 -10.50 -11.42
CA GLN A 20 -36.72 -9.73 -12.66
C GLN A 20 -37.57 -8.47 -12.60
N ASN A 21 -37.33 -7.56 -13.54
CA ASN A 21 -38.20 -6.41 -13.75
C ASN A 21 -39.59 -6.88 -14.25
N ALA A 22 -40.59 -6.00 -14.23
CA ALA A 22 -41.96 -6.31 -14.62
C ALA A 22 -42.10 -6.89 -16.04
N ALA A 23 -41.19 -6.51 -16.95
CA ALA A 23 -41.17 -7.05 -18.33
C ALA A 23 -40.44 -8.38 -18.48
N GLY A 24 -39.87 -8.95 -17.41
CA GLY A 24 -39.08 -10.19 -17.44
C GLY A 24 -37.79 -10.14 -18.24
N SER A 25 -37.35 -8.92 -18.67
CA SER A 25 -36.22 -8.74 -19.57
C SER A 25 -34.90 -8.43 -18.84
N LYS A 26 -34.97 -8.07 -17.55
CA LYS A 26 -33.80 -7.70 -16.72
C LYS A 26 -33.81 -8.46 -15.42
N THR A 27 -32.77 -9.24 -15.18
CA THR A 27 -32.50 -9.87 -13.88
C THR A 27 -31.92 -8.86 -12.91
N MET A 28 -32.49 -8.76 -11.71
CA MET A 28 -32.02 -7.90 -10.63
C MET A 28 -31.32 -8.69 -9.53
N MET A 29 -31.84 -9.88 -9.22
CA MET A 29 -31.29 -10.76 -8.18
C MET A 29 -31.50 -12.23 -8.56
N THR A 30 -30.50 -13.04 -8.27
CA THR A 30 -30.56 -14.51 -8.39
C THR A 30 -30.09 -15.14 -7.09
N LEU A 31 -30.90 -16.05 -6.56
CA LEU A 31 -30.50 -16.97 -5.48
C LEU A 31 -30.18 -18.31 -6.14
N ASN A 32 -28.90 -18.59 -6.29
CA ASN A 32 -28.44 -19.80 -6.99
C ASN A 32 -28.56 -21.05 -6.11
N ALA A 33 -29.00 -22.13 -6.68
CA ALA A 33 -29.00 -23.44 -6.02
C ALA A 33 -27.61 -23.89 -5.56
N ALA A 34 -26.55 -23.35 -6.18
CA ALA A 34 -25.15 -23.57 -5.81
C ALA A 34 -24.62 -22.62 -4.70
N ASN A 35 -25.55 -22.04 -3.91
CA ASN A 35 -25.28 -21.24 -2.71
C ASN A 35 -24.66 -19.85 -2.93
N SER A 36 -24.85 -19.22 -4.08
CA SER A 36 -24.51 -17.79 -4.24
C SER A 36 -25.77 -16.90 -4.31
N VAL A 37 -25.59 -15.64 -3.90
CA VAL A 37 -26.54 -14.55 -4.11
C VAL A 37 -25.90 -13.57 -5.07
N ASP A 38 -26.56 -13.32 -6.20
CA ASP A 38 -26.09 -12.40 -7.23
C ASP A 38 -27.04 -11.21 -7.32
N LEU A 39 -26.52 -9.99 -7.23
CA LEU A 39 -27.23 -8.76 -7.53
C LEU A 39 -26.73 -8.22 -8.88
N SER A 40 -27.66 -7.90 -9.77
CA SER A 40 -27.34 -7.53 -11.14
C SER A 40 -27.89 -6.15 -11.52
N PHE A 41 -27.18 -5.48 -12.39
CA PHE A 41 -27.62 -4.28 -13.08
C PHE A 41 -27.53 -4.51 -14.59
N ASN A 42 -28.64 -4.34 -15.30
CA ASN A 42 -28.75 -4.63 -16.74
C ASN A 42 -28.22 -6.03 -17.12
N ASN A 43 -28.62 -7.07 -16.39
CA ASN A 43 -28.22 -8.46 -16.55
C ASN A 43 -26.71 -8.75 -16.29
N ASN A 44 -25.95 -7.77 -15.80
CA ASN A 44 -24.56 -7.97 -15.42
C ASN A 44 -24.48 -8.03 -13.90
N THR A 45 -23.90 -9.10 -13.35
CA THR A 45 -23.67 -9.25 -11.92
C THR A 45 -22.72 -8.18 -11.43
N LYS A 46 -23.12 -7.44 -10.39
CA LYS A 46 -22.34 -6.38 -9.73
C LYS A 46 -21.87 -6.77 -8.34
N PHE A 47 -22.63 -7.59 -7.66
CA PHE A 47 -22.30 -8.12 -6.34
C PHE A 47 -22.64 -9.60 -6.32
N GLN A 48 -21.73 -10.43 -5.82
CA GLN A 48 -21.91 -11.87 -5.69
C GLN A 48 -21.31 -12.36 -4.39
N THR A 49 -22.02 -13.23 -3.66
CA THR A 49 -21.42 -13.97 -2.56
C THR A 49 -20.61 -15.15 -3.09
N THR A 50 -19.46 -15.42 -2.47
CA THR A 50 -18.56 -16.53 -2.79
C THR A 50 -18.29 -17.35 -1.52
N ASN A 51 -17.62 -18.49 -1.65
CA ASN A 51 -17.24 -19.30 -0.47
C ASN A 51 -16.22 -18.60 0.45
N THR A 52 -15.51 -17.57 -0.02
CA THR A 52 -14.48 -16.83 0.73
C THR A 52 -14.84 -15.38 1.05
N GLY A 53 -16.04 -14.92 0.63
CA GLY A 53 -16.46 -13.54 0.85
C GLY A 53 -17.43 -13.02 -0.21
N VAL A 54 -17.18 -11.81 -0.67
CA VAL A 54 -17.98 -11.16 -1.71
C VAL A 54 -17.11 -10.68 -2.86
N SER A 55 -17.64 -10.73 -4.07
CA SER A 55 -17.06 -10.16 -5.27
C SER A 55 -17.89 -8.97 -5.74
N VAL A 56 -17.25 -7.84 -6.01
CA VAL A 56 -17.89 -6.63 -6.53
C VAL A 56 -17.25 -6.25 -7.86
N THR A 57 -18.08 -6.11 -8.89
CA THR A 57 -17.66 -5.63 -10.21
C THR A 57 -18.00 -4.17 -10.35
N GLY A 58 -17.01 -3.28 -10.21
CA GLY A 58 -17.14 -1.83 -10.24
C GLY A 58 -16.66 -1.18 -8.94
N ASN A 59 -17.12 0.03 -8.69
CA ASN A 59 -16.70 0.80 -7.53
C ASN A 59 -17.48 0.39 -6.27
N VAL A 60 -16.78 0.38 -5.12
CA VAL A 60 -17.38 0.33 -3.79
C VAL A 60 -17.30 1.73 -3.19
N VAL A 61 -18.44 2.36 -2.95
CA VAL A 61 -18.53 3.68 -2.30
C VAL A 61 -19.02 3.46 -0.86
N GLY A 62 -18.17 3.75 0.10
CA GLY A 62 -18.49 3.72 1.52
C GLY A 62 -18.48 5.14 2.11
N THR A 63 -19.50 5.49 2.88
CA THR A 63 -19.56 6.78 3.62
C THR A 63 -19.03 6.64 5.05
N GLY A 64 -18.57 5.47 5.44
CA GLY A 64 -18.04 5.15 6.75
C GLY A 64 -16.74 4.37 6.66
N ASN A 65 -16.34 3.78 7.78
CA ASN A 65 -15.08 3.05 7.89
C ASN A 65 -15.12 1.68 7.18
N ILE A 66 -14.01 1.30 6.55
CA ILE A 66 -13.73 -0.07 6.16
C ILE A 66 -12.85 -0.67 7.26
N SER A 67 -13.35 -1.68 7.98
CA SER A 67 -12.65 -2.34 9.07
C SER A 67 -12.35 -3.79 8.71
N GLY A 68 -11.13 -4.22 8.94
CA GLY A 68 -10.65 -5.58 8.67
C GLY A 68 -9.24 -5.79 9.21
N SER A 69 -8.74 -7.01 9.17
CA SER A 69 -7.36 -7.33 9.56
C SER A 69 -6.34 -6.78 8.56
N SER A 70 -6.72 -6.64 7.30
CA SER A 70 -5.86 -6.07 6.25
C SER A 70 -6.70 -5.56 5.07
N VAL A 71 -6.14 -4.61 4.34
CA VAL A 71 -6.60 -4.17 3.02
C VAL A 71 -5.45 -4.42 2.04
N SER A 72 -5.71 -5.18 0.97
CA SER A 72 -4.73 -5.47 -0.07
C SER A 72 -5.22 -4.92 -1.41
N SER A 73 -4.37 -4.21 -2.11
CA SER A 73 -4.60 -3.71 -3.45
C SER A 73 -3.53 -4.24 -4.40
N SER A 74 -3.91 -4.57 -5.64
CA SER A 74 -2.95 -4.88 -6.71
C SER A 74 -2.45 -3.64 -7.45
N GLY A 75 -3.11 -2.49 -7.23
CA GLY A 75 -2.76 -1.18 -7.75
C GLY A 75 -2.43 -0.21 -6.62
N ASP A 76 -2.56 1.06 -6.91
CA ASP A 76 -2.29 2.13 -5.95
C ASP A 76 -3.42 2.27 -4.92
N ILE A 77 -3.07 2.74 -3.72
CA ILE A 77 -4.01 3.23 -2.71
C ILE A 77 -3.80 4.74 -2.64
N LEU A 78 -4.80 5.50 -3.08
CA LEU A 78 -4.79 6.96 -3.06
C LEU A 78 -5.61 7.46 -1.89
N ALA A 79 -5.08 8.44 -1.17
CA ALA A 79 -5.76 9.15 -0.10
C ALA A 79 -5.61 10.65 -0.31
N ASP A 80 -6.72 11.40 -0.26
CA ASP A 80 -6.70 12.87 -0.31
C ASP A 80 -6.28 13.49 1.04
N GLY A 81 -6.31 12.70 2.11
CA GLY A 81 -5.87 13.07 3.45
C GLY A 81 -4.66 12.26 3.90
N ASP A 82 -4.36 12.33 5.18
CA ASP A 82 -3.22 11.64 5.78
C ASP A 82 -3.43 10.13 5.83
N VAL A 83 -2.38 9.37 5.48
CA VAL A 83 -2.29 7.94 5.76
C VAL A 83 -1.52 7.76 7.06
N VAL A 84 -2.24 7.44 8.15
CA VAL A 84 -1.64 7.19 9.45
C VAL A 84 -1.25 5.72 9.56
N ALA A 85 0.05 5.45 9.53
CA ALA A 85 0.60 4.10 9.65
C ALA A 85 1.73 4.09 10.68
N TYR A 86 1.64 3.20 11.66
CA TYR A 86 2.67 2.97 12.67
C TYR A 86 3.39 1.66 12.39
N ASN A 87 4.73 1.71 12.30
CA ASN A 87 5.55 0.51 12.19
C ASN A 87 5.98 0.07 13.60
N SER A 88 5.80 -1.22 13.92
CA SER A 88 6.37 -1.79 15.13
C SER A 88 7.89 -1.63 15.12
N SER A 89 8.45 -1.11 16.23
CA SER A 89 9.90 -0.93 16.41
C SER A 89 10.35 -1.29 17.82
N ASP A 90 9.55 -2.06 18.54
CA ASP A 90 9.84 -2.53 19.90
C ASP A 90 11.09 -3.43 19.87
N GLU A 91 11.99 -3.23 20.83
CA GLU A 91 13.23 -3.99 20.95
C GLU A 91 12.97 -5.49 21.13
N ARG A 92 11.91 -5.85 21.87
CA ARG A 92 11.50 -7.24 22.11
C ARG A 92 11.14 -8.04 20.87
N LEU A 93 10.94 -7.36 19.73
CA LEU A 93 10.63 -7.96 18.43
C LEU A 93 11.86 -8.06 17.52
N LYS A 94 13.08 -7.82 18.05
CA LYS A 94 14.30 -7.73 17.26
C LYS A 94 15.40 -8.54 17.89
N ASP A 95 16.10 -9.31 17.08
CA ASP A 95 17.31 -10.03 17.44
C ASP A 95 18.53 -9.39 16.76
N ASN A 96 19.73 -9.61 17.31
CA ASN A 96 21.01 -9.20 16.73
C ASN A 96 21.07 -7.70 16.37
N ILE A 97 20.65 -6.84 17.31
CA ILE A 97 20.65 -5.40 17.10
C ILE A 97 22.09 -4.90 17.05
N GLU A 98 22.50 -4.41 15.89
CA GLU A 98 23.82 -3.80 15.66
C GLU A 98 23.68 -2.40 15.06
N VAL A 99 24.68 -1.54 15.37
CA VAL A 99 24.79 -0.20 14.77
C VAL A 99 25.22 -0.33 13.31
N ILE A 100 24.63 0.47 12.44
CA ILE A 100 24.98 0.51 11.02
C ILE A 100 26.41 1.05 10.89
N LYS A 101 27.31 0.24 10.31
CA LYS A 101 28.72 0.61 10.09
C LYS A 101 28.92 1.23 8.70
N GLY A 102 29.85 2.21 8.62
CA GLY A 102 30.19 2.88 7.37
C GLY A 102 29.01 3.66 6.79
N SER A 103 28.20 4.26 7.65
CA SER A 103 26.95 4.91 7.27
C SER A 103 27.19 6.15 6.39
N LEU A 104 28.22 6.93 6.68
CA LEU A 104 28.56 8.12 5.93
C LEU A 104 29.04 7.80 4.51
N ASP A 105 29.86 6.75 4.36
CA ASP A 105 30.30 6.29 3.04
C ASP A 105 29.11 5.75 2.22
N LYS A 106 28.27 4.94 2.85
CA LYS A 106 27.08 4.39 2.22
C LYS A 106 26.13 5.46 1.70
N ILE A 107 25.81 6.48 2.50
CA ILE A 107 24.94 7.55 2.08
C ILE A 107 25.57 8.40 0.97
N GLY A 108 26.89 8.53 0.96
CA GLY A 108 27.65 9.23 -0.07
C GLY A 108 27.57 8.58 -1.46
N GLU A 109 27.25 7.29 -1.54
CA GLU A 109 27.08 6.58 -2.80
C GLU A 109 25.64 6.70 -3.39
N ILE A 110 24.68 7.27 -2.62
CA ILE A 110 23.30 7.45 -3.05
C ILE A 110 23.08 8.90 -3.43
N ARG A 111 22.69 9.14 -4.69
CA ARG A 111 22.37 10.50 -5.14
C ARG A 111 20.93 10.87 -4.81
N GLY A 112 20.72 12.06 -4.24
CA GLY A 112 19.46 12.77 -4.34
C GLY A 112 19.34 13.38 -5.73
N VAL A 113 18.24 13.15 -6.42
CA VAL A 113 18.06 13.60 -7.81
C VAL A 113 16.72 14.29 -7.99
N GLU A 114 16.67 15.25 -8.89
CA GLU A 114 15.47 15.80 -9.49
C GLU A 114 15.26 15.09 -10.84
N PHE A 115 14.02 14.80 -11.19
CA PHE A 115 13.69 14.07 -12.41
C PHE A 115 12.27 14.35 -12.90
N ASP A 116 12.02 14.04 -14.16
CA ASP A 116 10.68 14.07 -14.74
C ASP A 116 10.17 12.64 -14.98
N TRP A 117 8.91 12.40 -14.64
CA TRP A 117 8.26 11.14 -14.92
C TRP A 117 8.03 10.96 -16.43
N ASN A 118 8.44 9.82 -16.99
CA ASN A 118 8.31 9.52 -18.40
C ASN A 118 7.02 8.75 -18.76
N GLU A 119 6.81 8.43 -20.02
CA GLU A 119 5.60 7.76 -20.53
C GLU A 119 5.35 6.36 -19.95
N LYS A 120 6.37 5.68 -19.41
CA LYS A 120 6.25 4.35 -18.77
C LYS A 120 5.76 4.44 -17.32
N SER A 121 5.70 5.64 -16.77
CA SER A 121 5.28 5.88 -15.40
C SER A 121 3.76 5.77 -15.25
N PRO A 122 3.24 5.43 -14.04
CA PRO A 122 1.81 5.49 -13.76
C PRO A 122 1.22 6.88 -14.03
N GLY A 123 -0.07 6.94 -14.40
CA GLY A 123 -0.74 8.19 -14.78
C GLY A 123 -0.60 9.30 -13.74
N TRP A 124 -0.84 8.99 -12.46
CA TRP A 124 -0.71 9.95 -11.37
C TRP A 124 0.70 10.54 -11.22
N ALA A 125 1.74 9.75 -11.50
CA ALA A 125 3.12 10.22 -11.46
C ALA A 125 3.41 11.18 -12.63
N ARG A 126 2.91 10.86 -13.83
CA ARG A 126 3.03 11.74 -15.02
C ARG A 126 2.29 13.07 -14.84
N GLU A 127 1.13 13.06 -14.17
CA GLU A 127 0.38 14.27 -13.84
C GLU A 127 1.16 15.19 -12.90
N ARG A 128 1.98 14.64 -12.00
CA ARG A 128 2.89 15.40 -11.14
C ARG A 128 4.02 16.06 -11.95
N GLY A 129 4.48 15.42 -13.02
CA GLY A 129 5.54 15.88 -13.92
C GLY A 129 6.91 15.80 -13.26
N HIS A 130 7.39 16.94 -12.70
CA HIS A 130 8.68 17.04 -12.02
C HIS A 130 8.61 16.49 -10.58
N ASP A 131 9.67 15.78 -10.15
CA ASP A 131 9.72 15.18 -8.82
C ASP A 131 11.18 15.07 -8.30
N VAL A 132 11.33 14.72 -7.03
CA VAL A 132 12.61 14.53 -6.37
C VAL A 132 12.67 13.14 -5.72
N GLY A 133 13.85 12.54 -5.67
CA GLY A 133 13.99 11.23 -5.05
C GLY A 133 15.39 10.66 -5.15
N VAL A 134 15.47 9.33 -5.06
CA VAL A 134 16.70 8.55 -5.25
C VAL A 134 16.51 7.53 -6.37
N VAL A 135 17.61 7.04 -6.93
CA VAL A 135 17.60 5.99 -7.96
C VAL A 135 17.63 4.62 -7.27
N ALA A 136 16.58 3.83 -7.44
CA ALA A 136 16.43 2.53 -6.77
C ALA A 136 17.61 1.58 -7.03
N GLN A 137 18.20 1.61 -8.23
CA GLN A 137 19.38 0.79 -8.59
C GLN A 137 20.65 1.20 -7.86
N GLU A 138 20.79 2.47 -7.48
CA GLU A 138 21.91 2.96 -6.66
C GLU A 138 21.70 2.49 -5.21
N VAL A 139 20.51 2.71 -4.68
CA VAL A 139 20.13 2.26 -3.34
C VAL A 139 20.31 0.74 -3.19
N GLN A 140 19.96 -0.04 -4.22
CA GLN A 140 20.10 -1.51 -4.19
C GLN A 140 21.54 -1.99 -4.04
N LYS A 141 22.52 -1.24 -4.56
CA LYS A 141 23.95 -1.58 -4.42
C LYS A 141 24.45 -1.35 -2.99
N VAL A 142 23.87 -0.41 -2.28
CA VAL A 142 24.34 0.07 -0.96
C VAL A 142 23.54 -0.58 0.17
N ILE A 143 22.21 -0.62 0.03
CA ILE A 143 21.27 -1.14 1.03
C ILE A 143 20.15 -1.90 0.32
N PRO A 144 20.40 -3.12 -0.16
CA PRO A 144 19.41 -3.89 -0.92
C PRO A 144 18.13 -4.18 -0.12
N GLU A 145 18.20 -4.21 1.21
CA GLU A 145 17.08 -4.56 2.10
C GLU A 145 15.92 -3.56 2.07
N ILE A 146 16.14 -2.35 1.57
CA ILE A 146 15.10 -1.32 1.46
C ILE A 146 14.55 -1.18 0.05
N VAL A 147 15.04 -2.00 -0.89
CA VAL A 147 14.57 -2.01 -2.27
C VAL A 147 13.67 -3.22 -2.50
N VAL A 148 12.50 -2.98 -3.07
CA VAL A 148 11.49 -4.00 -3.33
C VAL A 148 11.19 -4.04 -4.82
N GLU A 149 11.30 -5.23 -5.43
CA GLU A 149 10.79 -5.45 -6.79
C GLU A 149 9.27 -5.55 -6.75
N ARG A 150 8.61 -4.69 -7.51
CA ARG A 150 7.15 -4.67 -7.64
C ARG A 150 6.69 -5.70 -8.66
N LYS A 151 5.42 -6.10 -8.61
CA LYS A 151 4.81 -7.08 -9.54
C LYS A 151 4.96 -6.71 -11.03
N ASN A 152 5.13 -5.44 -11.34
CA ASN A 152 5.34 -4.94 -12.70
C ASN A 152 6.81 -4.92 -13.13
N GLY A 153 7.73 -5.48 -12.33
CA GLY A 153 9.16 -5.56 -12.62
C GLY A 153 9.95 -4.27 -12.33
N TYR A 154 9.31 -3.20 -11.87
CA TYR A 154 10.01 -1.98 -11.45
C TYR A 154 10.42 -2.05 -9.98
N LEU A 155 11.57 -1.43 -9.67
CA LEU A 155 12.06 -1.33 -8.30
C LEU A 155 11.39 -0.16 -7.57
N GLY A 156 11.05 -0.37 -6.30
CA GLY A 156 10.60 0.63 -5.37
C GLY A 156 11.56 0.75 -4.19
N VAL A 157 11.63 1.94 -3.58
CA VAL A 157 12.44 2.20 -2.38
C VAL A 157 11.53 2.48 -1.20
N ASP A 158 11.77 1.80 -0.09
CA ASP A 158 11.13 2.13 1.20
C ASP A 158 11.90 3.29 1.85
N TYR A 159 11.49 4.50 1.55
CA TYR A 159 12.13 5.73 2.04
C TYR A 159 12.19 5.82 3.57
N LYS A 160 11.26 5.22 4.31
CA LYS A 160 11.28 5.25 5.78
C LYS A 160 12.50 4.52 6.34
N ARG A 161 13.00 3.52 5.63
CA ARG A 161 14.16 2.73 6.04
C ARG A 161 15.51 3.39 5.73
N ILE A 162 15.51 4.52 5.01
CA ILE A 162 16.71 5.36 4.85
C ILE A 162 17.02 6.14 6.14
N VAL A 163 16.00 6.44 6.95
CA VAL A 163 16.16 7.24 8.17
C VAL A 163 17.21 6.67 9.14
N PRO A 164 17.26 5.38 9.48
CA PRO A 164 18.32 4.84 10.34
C PRO A 164 19.74 5.06 9.79
N LEU A 165 19.92 4.94 8.47
CA LEU A 165 21.20 5.22 7.84
C LEU A 165 21.58 6.70 7.98
N LEU A 166 20.64 7.62 7.76
CA LEU A 166 20.86 9.05 7.94
C LEU A 166 21.20 9.39 9.41
N ILE A 167 20.56 8.74 10.38
CA ILE A 167 20.86 8.93 11.81
C ILE A 167 22.32 8.62 12.10
N GLU A 168 22.81 7.47 11.66
CA GLU A 168 24.19 7.08 11.91
C GLU A 168 25.18 7.91 11.08
N SER A 169 24.83 8.30 9.83
CA SER A 169 25.65 9.19 9.02
C SER A 169 25.83 10.57 9.66
N VAL A 170 24.78 11.14 10.25
CA VAL A 170 24.86 12.42 10.98
C VAL A 170 25.73 12.29 12.23
N LYS A 171 25.67 11.17 12.95
CA LYS A 171 26.53 10.91 14.11
C LYS A 171 28.00 10.80 13.72
N ASP A 172 28.29 10.08 12.62
CA ASP A 172 29.65 9.94 12.10
C ASP A 172 30.20 11.31 11.65
N LEU A 173 29.39 12.09 10.93
CA LEU A 173 29.78 13.44 10.52
C LEU A 173 30.05 14.35 11.72
N LYS A 174 29.18 14.31 12.74
CA LYS A 174 29.35 15.08 13.98
C LYS A 174 30.69 14.76 14.63
N LYS A 175 31.04 13.48 14.74
CA LYS A 175 32.29 13.03 15.32
C LYS A 175 33.50 13.52 14.52
N GLN A 176 33.43 13.49 13.18
CA GLN A 176 34.53 14.05 12.33
C GLN A 176 34.69 15.53 12.54
N VAL A 177 33.60 16.30 12.63
CA VAL A 177 33.66 17.76 12.91
C VAL A 177 34.26 18.04 14.28
N GLU A 178 33.91 17.28 15.31
CA GLU A 178 34.48 17.41 16.66
C GLU A 178 36.00 17.17 16.63
N ASN A 179 36.45 16.10 16.00
CA ASN A 179 37.89 15.80 15.87
C ASN A 179 38.64 16.91 15.12
N LEU A 180 38.11 17.39 13.98
CA LEU A 180 38.71 18.49 13.22
C LEU A 180 38.79 19.77 14.05
N ASN A 181 37.78 20.08 14.87
CA ASN A 181 37.82 21.26 15.75
C ASN A 181 38.90 21.13 16.85
N GLU A 182 39.15 19.94 17.35
CA GLU A 182 40.24 19.69 18.30
C GLU A 182 41.59 19.87 17.65
N GLU A 183 41.82 19.32 16.46
CA GLU A 183 43.05 19.49 15.69
C GLU A 183 43.31 20.95 15.37
N VAL A 184 42.30 21.72 14.96
CA VAL A 184 42.42 23.15 14.70
C VAL A 184 42.79 23.93 15.97
N LYS A 185 42.25 23.57 17.14
CA LYS A 185 42.62 24.21 18.41
C LYS A 185 44.10 23.95 18.78
N GLU A 186 44.56 22.71 18.60
CA GLU A 186 45.92 22.32 18.84
C GLU A 186 46.91 23.09 17.92
N LEU A 187 46.54 23.23 16.63
CA LEU A 187 47.36 23.98 15.67
C LEU A 187 47.45 25.50 15.99
N LYS A 188 46.38 26.08 16.54
CA LYS A 188 46.32 27.48 16.94
C LYS A 188 47.10 27.78 18.21
N ASN A 189 47.39 26.80 19.05
CA ASN A 189 48.11 26.92 20.31
C ASN A 189 49.61 26.62 20.18
N LYS A 190 50.07 26.30 18.98
CA LYS A 190 51.48 26.14 18.60
C LYS A 190 52.01 27.42 17.99
#